data_9f313ee9f15de681368b1d2d89c75ad9
#
_entry.id   9f313ee9f15de681368b1d2d89c75ad9
#
_cell.length_a   1.000
_cell.length_b   1.000
_cell.length_c   1.000
_cell.angle_alpha   90.00
_cell.angle_beta   90.00
_cell.angle_gamma   90.00
#
_symmetry.space_group_name_H-M   'P 1'
#
loop_
_entity.id
_entity.type
_entity.pdbx_description
1 polymer ?
#
loop_
_entity_poly.entity_id
_entity_poly.type
_entity_poly.pdbx_seq_one_letter_code
_entity_poly.pdbx_strand_id
1 'polypeptide(L)'
;MTAIPVREHTLDLIGNTPLVRLQGPSEEAGCDIFGKCEFANPGASVKDRAALYIIRDAEERGELKPGGTVVEGTAGNTGIGIALVANALGYRTIIVMPDNQSKEKMDTLRALGAELVTVPPTKYADCNHFQHVSRRMAEELDGAVWAGQFDNTANRKAHIETTAKELWDQLEGRIDGFTCAAGTGGTIAGVGMGLKELDETVTIALTDPHGAALYNYFANGELKAEGSSVAEGIGQGRITGNLEGAPIDTQFRISDEEGLTWVARLLREEGL
;
A
#
# COMPACT_ATOMS: atom_id res chain seq x y z
N MET A 1 -21.50 7.67 -24.80
CA MET A 1 -21.14 6.95 -23.55
C MET A 1 -20.86 5.52 -23.94
N THR A 2 -19.63 5.06 -23.78
CA THR A 2 -19.31 3.64 -23.91
C THR A 2 -19.91 2.90 -22.71
N ALA A 3 -20.64 1.82 -22.97
CA ALA A 3 -21.23 1.02 -21.89
C ALA A 3 -20.11 0.50 -20.96
N ILE A 4 -20.31 0.63 -19.65
CA ILE A 4 -19.39 0.04 -18.67
C ILE A 4 -19.56 -1.48 -18.80
N PRO A 5 -18.51 -2.26 -19.11
CA PRO A 5 -18.62 -3.69 -19.28
C PRO A 5 -19.01 -4.38 -17.98
N VAL A 6 -19.82 -5.41 -18.06
CA VAL A 6 -20.09 -6.32 -16.93
C VAL A 6 -18.77 -6.98 -16.52
N ARG A 7 -18.47 -7.00 -15.23
CA ARG A 7 -17.32 -7.71 -14.67
C ARG A 7 -17.75 -9.08 -14.18
N GLU A 8 -16.93 -10.07 -14.41
CA GLU A 8 -17.24 -11.45 -14.02
C GLU A 8 -16.88 -11.72 -12.57
N HIS A 9 -15.85 -11.03 -12.08
CA HIS A 9 -15.30 -11.20 -10.73
C HIS A 9 -15.17 -9.87 -9.97
N THR A 10 -15.36 -9.89 -8.65
CA THR A 10 -15.08 -8.72 -7.79
C THR A 10 -13.62 -8.27 -7.90
N LEU A 11 -12.70 -9.20 -8.17
CA LEU A 11 -11.28 -8.90 -8.36
C LEU A 11 -11.00 -8.02 -9.59
N ASP A 12 -11.89 -8.05 -10.59
CA ASP A 12 -11.80 -7.20 -11.80
C ASP A 12 -12.07 -5.72 -11.49
N LEU A 13 -12.53 -5.41 -10.29
CA LEU A 13 -12.71 -4.05 -9.80
C LEU A 13 -11.44 -3.48 -9.17
N ILE A 14 -10.42 -4.32 -8.92
CA ILE A 14 -9.15 -3.86 -8.37
C ILE A 14 -8.34 -3.18 -9.45
N GLY A 15 -7.90 -1.95 -9.17
CA GLY A 15 -7.19 -1.15 -10.17
C GLY A 15 -8.13 -0.36 -11.07
N ASN A 16 -7.56 0.23 -12.12
CA ASN A 16 -8.25 1.18 -13.01
C ASN A 16 -9.01 2.27 -12.25
N THR A 17 -8.44 2.71 -11.14
CA THR A 17 -9.03 3.69 -10.25
C THR A 17 -9.10 5.06 -10.93
N PRO A 18 -10.09 5.90 -10.61
CA PRO A 18 -10.18 7.24 -11.16
C PRO A 18 -8.96 8.09 -10.81
N LEU A 19 -8.64 9.02 -11.71
CA LEU A 19 -7.69 10.10 -11.47
C LEU A 19 -8.47 11.40 -11.50
N VAL A 20 -8.37 12.22 -10.45
CA VAL A 20 -9.13 13.46 -10.29
C VAL A 20 -8.18 14.65 -10.23
N ARG A 21 -8.43 15.69 -11.05
CA ARG A 21 -7.72 16.95 -10.92
C ARG A 21 -8.20 17.66 -9.66
N LEU A 22 -7.27 17.96 -8.77
CA LEU A 22 -7.54 18.70 -7.53
C LEU A 22 -7.53 20.21 -7.87
N GLN A 23 -8.69 20.85 -7.84
CA GLN A 23 -8.83 22.23 -8.34
C GLN A 23 -8.10 23.24 -7.45
N GLY A 24 -8.41 23.24 -6.14
CA GLY A 24 -7.79 24.14 -5.18
C GLY A 24 -6.25 24.03 -5.14
N PRO A 25 -5.69 22.83 -4.92
CA PRO A 25 -4.25 22.62 -4.98
C PRO A 25 -3.60 23.01 -6.30
N SER A 26 -4.26 22.75 -7.43
CA SER A 26 -3.72 23.12 -8.75
C SER A 26 -3.66 24.64 -8.97
N GLU A 27 -4.70 25.35 -8.56
CA GLU A 27 -4.76 26.82 -8.66
C GLU A 27 -3.71 27.47 -7.75
N GLU A 28 -3.54 26.97 -6.54
CA GLU A 28 -2.56 27.49 -5.58
C GLU A 28 -1.11 27.24 -6.04
N ALA A 29 -0.84 26.06 -6.59
CA ALA A 29 0.49 25.68 -7.07
C ALA A 29 0.83 26.27 -8.46
N GLY A 30 -0.17 26.67 -9.25
CA GLY A 30 0.01 27.14 -10.63
C GLY A 30 0.39 26.01 -11.61
N CYS A 31 0.08 24.76 -11.28
CA CYS A 31 0.26 23.59 -12.13
C CYS A 31 -0.86 22.59 -11.87
N ASP A 32 -1.06 21.62 -12.77
CA ASP A 32 -2.09 20.60 -12.59
C ASP A 32 -1.64 19.56 -11.56
N ILE A 33 -2.43 19.37 -10.51
CA ILE A 33 -2.23 18.34 -9.47
C ILE A 33 -3.38 17.34 -9.53
N PHE A 34 -3.05 16.05 -9.61
CA PHE A 34 -4.02 14.97 -9.71
C PHE A 34 -3.91 14.03 -8.52
N GLY A 35 -5.07 13.58 -8.02
CA GLY A 35 -5.20 12.54 -6.99
C GLY A 35 -5.65 11.22 -7.60
N LYS A 36 -4.88 10.15 -7.41
CA LYS A 36 -5.26 8.78 -7.78
C LYS A 36 -6.17 8.20 -6.70
N CYS A 37 -7.44 7.97 -7.02
CA CYS A 37 -8.48 7.62 -6.06
C CYS A 37 -8.46 6.13 -5.68
N GLU A 38 -7.44 5.68 -4.94
CA GLU A 38 -7.28 4.29 -4.56
C GLU A 38 -8.35 3.76 -3.57
N PHE A 39 -9.12 4.64 -2.96
CA PHE A 39 -10.32 4.27 -2.19
C PHE A 39 -11.46 3.69 -3.05
N ALA A 40 -11.37 3.81 -4.37
CA ALA A 40 -12.31 3.20 -5.31
C ALA A 40 -12.09 1.70 -5.51
N ASN A 41 -11.00 1.12 -5.01
CA ASN A 41 -10.84 -0.33 -4.98
C ASN A 41 -11.88 -0.99 -4.04
N PRO A 42 -12.25 -2.26 -4.24
CA PRO A 42 -13.26 -2.96 -3.43
C PRO A 42 -13.02 -2.96 -1.91
N GLY A 43 -11.76 -3.06 -1.48
CA GLY A 43 -11.34 -2.95 -0.08
C GLY A 43 -11.04 -1.52 0.36
N ALA A 44 -11.42 -0.54 -0.45
CA ALA A 44 -11.30 0.90 -0.21
C ALA A 44 -9.85 1.39 0.02
N SER A 45 -8.86 0.72 -0.56
CA SER A 45 -7.47 1.15 -0.44
C SER A 45 -6.56 0.62 -1.56
N VAL A 46 -5.38 1.23 -1.66
CA VAL A 46 -4.28 0.80 -2.55
C VAL A 46 -3.79 -0.63 -2.25
N LYS A 47 -4.07 -1.15 -1.07
CA LYS A 47 -3.57 -2.47 -0.63
C LYS A 47 -4.24 -3.64 -1.34
N ASP A 48 -5.40 -3.43 -1.97
CA ASP A 48 -6.06 -4.45 -2.76
C ASP A 48 -5.18 -4.90 -3.94
N ARG A 49 -4.47 -3.94 -4.56
CA ARG A 49 -3.50 -4.23 -5.64
C ARG A 49 -2.37 -5.14 -5.15
N ALA A 50 -1.76 -4.77 -4.02
CA ALA A 50 -0.69 -5.56 -3.42
C ALA A 50 -1.17 -6.96 -3.04
N ALA A 51 -2.36 -7.06 -2.43
CA ALA A 51 -2.96 -8.34 -2.04
C ALA A 51 -3.19 -9.26 -3.25
N LEU A 52 -3.75 -8.72 -4.33
CA LEU A 52 -3.99 -9.48 -5.56
C LEU A 52 -2.69 -10.04 -6.13
N TYR A 53 -1.67 -9.22 -6.26
CA TYR A 53 -0.39 -9.63 -6.84
C TYR A 53 0.39 -10.60 -5.94
N ILE A 54 0.38 -10.40 -4.63
CA ILE A 54 1.02 -11.30 -3.66
C ILE A 54 0.39 -12.70 -3.73
N ILE A 55 -0.95 -12.79 -3.76
CA ILE A 55 -1.65 -14.07 -3.82
C ILE A 55 -1.44 -14.75 -5.18
N ARG A 56 -1.54 -14.01 -6.27
CA ARG A 56 -1.29 -14.55 -7.62
C ARG A 56 0.15 -15.02 -7.80
N ASP A 57 1.12 -14.29 -7.30
CA ASP A 57 2.53 -14.69 -7.31
C ASP A 57 2.76 -16.01 -6.54
N ALA A 58 2.10 -16.17 -5.38
CA ALA A 58 2.18 -17.42 -4.61
C ALA A 58 1.51 -18.61 -5.33
N GLU A 59 0.42 -18.37 -6.06
CA GLU A 59 -0.21 -19.37 -6.94
C GLU A 59 0.74 -19.76 -8.10
N GLU A 60 1.30 -18.77 -8.80
CA GLU A 60 2.19 -18.97 -9.93
C GLU A 60 3.46 -19.75 -9.54
N ARG A 61 3.99 -19.49 -8.35
CA ARG A 61 5.14 -20.26 -7.80
C ARG A 61 4.75 -21.65 -7.28
N GLY A 62 3.45 -21.98 -7.24
CA GLY A 62 2.95 -23.26 -6.74
C GLY A 62 3.05 -23.42 -5.22
N GLU A 63 3.31 -22.33 -4.49
CA GLU A 63 3.38 -22.30 -3.03
C GLU A 63 1.99 -22.27 -2.40
N LEU A 64 1.04 -21.55 -3.00
CA LEU A 64 -0.36 -21.52 -2.59
C LEU A 64 -1.20 -22.44 -3.49
N LYS A 65 -1.72 -23.51 -2.89
CA LYS A 65 -2.58 -24.47 -3.60
C LYS A 65 -4.07 -24.21 -3.30
N PRO A 66 -5.00 -24.66 -4.16
CA PRO A 66 -6.43 -24.52 -3.91
C PRO A 66 -6.83 -24.94 -2.49
N GLY A 67 -7.60 -24.09 -1.79
CA GLY A 67 -7.99 -24.31 -0.40
C GLY A 67 -6.91 -24.03 0.64
N GLY A 68 -5.72 -23.56 0.23
CA GLY A 68 -4.63 -23.17 1.11
C GLY A 68 -4.95 -21.94 1.96
N THR A 69 -3.98 -21.50 2.76
CA THR A 69 -4.15 -20.41 3.72
C THR A 69 -3.14 -19.30 3.46
N VAL A 70 -3.61 -18.06 3.44
CA VAL A 70 -2.75 -16.86 3.37
C VAL A 70 -2.64 -16.26 4.78
N VAL A 71 -1.43 -16.10 5.27
CA VAL A 71 -1.15 -15.51 6.59
C VAL A 71 -0.47 -14.17 6.42
N GLU A 72 -0.94 -13.14 7.12
CA GLU A 72 -0.31 -11.82 7.12
C GLU A 72 -0.30 -11.19 8.51
N GLY A 73 0.80 -10.50 8.81
CA GLY A 73 0.94 -9.68 10.00
C GLY A 73 0.64 -8.22 9.70
N THR A 74 -0.55 -7.76 10.05
CA THR A 74 -0.95 -6.37 9.74
C THR A 74 -2.06 -5.86 10.65
N ALA A 75 -2.00 -4.58 10.97
CA ALA A 75 -3.06 -3.87 11.69
C ALA A 75 -3.93 -2.98 10.78
N GLY A 76 -3.73 -3.04 9.45
CA GLY A 76 -4.32 -2.08 8.52
C GLY A 76 -4.94 -2.69 7.27
N ASN A 77 -5.03 -1.84 6.25
CA ASN A 77 -5.71 -2.12 4.99
C ASN A 77 -5.21 -3.35 4.23
N THR A 78 -3.96 -3.78 4.46
CA THR A 78 -3.44 -5.00 3.80
C THR A 78 -4.21 -6.24 4.23
N GLY A 79 -4.61 -6.33 5.51
CA GLY A 79 -5.44 -7.42 5.99
C GLY A 79 -6.80 -7.47 5.29
N ILE A 80 -7.40 -6.30 5.06
CA ILE A 80 -8.67 -6.17 4.32
C ILE A 80 -8.49 -6.64 2.88
N GLY A 81 -7.48 -6.14 2.18
CA GLY A 81 -7.19 -6.53 0.81
C GLY A 81 -6.91 -8.04 0.67
N ILE A 82 -6.09 -8.61 1.56
CA ILE A 82 -5.79 -10.06 1.55
C ILE A 82 -7.06 -10.88 1.82
N ALA A 83 -7.86 -10.52 2.82
CA ALA A 83 -9.09 -11.23 3.13
C ALA A 83 -10.09 -11.20 1.95
N LEU A 84 -10.23 -10.02 1.31
CA LEU A 84 -11.10 -9.85 0.15
C LEU A 84 -10.64 -10.72 -1.03
N VAL A 85 -9.37 -10.64 -1.39
CA VAL A 85 -8.81 -11.38 -2.55
C VAL A 85 -8.81 -12.88 -2.26
N ALA A 86 -8.37 -13.30 -1.07
CA ALA A 86 -8.33 -14.70 -0.67
C ALA A 86 -9.73 -15.33 -0.71
N ASN A 87 -10.75 -14.65 -0.15
CA ASN A 87 -12.13 -15.11 -0.21
C ASN A 87 -12.63 -15.29 -1.64
N ALA A 88 -12.38 -14.31 -2.52
CA ALA A 88 -12.81 -14.38 -3.91
C ALA A 88 -12.13 -15.54 -4.68
N LEU A 89 -10.96 -16.00 -4.23
CA LEU A 89 -10.20 -17.10 -4.81
C LEU A 89 -10.37 -18.43 -4.08
N GLY A 90 -11.16 -18.47 -2.98
CA GLY A 90 -11.44 -19.69 -2.22
C GLY A 90 -10.33 -20.11 -1.26
N TYR A 91 -9.50 -19.17 -0.80
CA TYR A 91 -8.45 -19.37 0.20
C TYR A 91 -8.91 -18.97 1.60
N ARG A 92 -8.31 -19.58 2.62
CA ARG A 92 -8.44 -19.15 4.01
C ARG A 92 -7.49 -17.99 4.28
N THR A 93 -7.86 -17.14 5.24
CA THR A 93 -7.04 -15.99 5.65
C THR A 93 -6.84 -16.00 7.16
N ILE A 94 -5.59 -15.85 7.60
CA ILE A 94 -5.24 -15.61 8.99
C ILE A 94 -4.53 -14.25 9.08
N ILE A 95 -5.07 -13.35 9.89
CA ILE A 95 -4.46 -12.04 10.14
C ILE A 95 -3.97 -11.99 11.59
N VAL A 96 -2.66 -11.75 11.73
CA VAL A 96 -2.03 -11.52 13.03
C VAL A 96 -1.90 -10.02 13.26
N MET A 97 -2.44 -9.52 14.37
CA MET A 97 -2.44 -8.08 14.67
C MET A 97 -2.27 -7.79 16.15
N PRO A 98 -1.78 -6.58 16.52
CA PRO A 98 -1.75 -6.17 17.92
C PRO A 98 -3.16 -6.09 18.52
N ASP A 99 -3.32 -6.49 19.79
CA ASP A 99 -4.60 -6.52 20.50
C ASP A 99 -5.12 -5.12 20.88
N ASN A 100 -4.30 -4.08 20.76
CA ASN A 100 -4.67 -2.68 21.00
C ASN A 100 -5.27 -1.96 19.78
N GLN A 101 -5.60 -2.69 18.72
CA GLN A 101 -6.26 -2.11 17.55
C GLN A 101 -7.74 -1.86 17.80
N SER A 102 -8.34 -0.94 17.01
CA SER A 102 -9.74 -0.62 17.15
C SER A 102 -10.65 -1.82 16.89
N LYS A 103 -11.78 -1.86 17.60
CA LYS A 103 -12.77 -2.92 17.43
C LYS A 103 -13.31 -2.96 16.00
N GLU A 104 -13.50 -1.79 15.38
CA GLU A 104 -14.01 -1.66 14.01
C GLU A 104 -13.10 -2.35 13.00
N LYS A 105 -11.77 -2.19 13.14
CA LYS A 105 -10.79 -2.89 12.28
C LYS A 105 -10.91 -4.41 12.43
N MET A 106 -11.00 -4.90 13.69
CA MET A 106 -11.13 -6.32 13.97
C MET A 106 -12.45 -6.89 13.42
N ASP A 107 -13.56 -6.18 13.63
CA ASP A 107 -14.89 -6.63 13.20
C ASP A 107 -14.99 -6.63 11.66
N THR A 108 -14.38 -5.67 10.98
CA THR A 108 -14.29 -5.64 9.50
C THR A 108 -13.56 -6.88 8.97
N LEU A 109 -12.42 -7.25 9.54
CA LEU A 109 -11.67 -8.43 9.12
C LEU A 109 -12.44 -9.73 9.37
N ARG A 110 -13.13 -9.85 10.53
CA ARG A 110 -14.00 -11.00 10.82
C ARG A 110 -15.18 -11.09 9.85
N ALA A 111 -15.81 -9.94 9.53
CA ALA A 111 -16.91 -9.88 8.58
C ALA A 111 -16.47 -10.32 7.15
N LEU A 112 -15.20 -10.07 6.81
CA LEU A 112 -14.57 -10.59 5.59
C LEU A 112 -14.12 -12.06 5.71
N GLY A 113 -14.44 -12.76 6.80
CA GLY A 113 -14.13 -14.17 6.97
C GLY A 113 -12.68 -14.49 7.39
N ALA A 114 -11.88 -13.48 7.74
CA ALA A 114 -10.53 -13.71 8.22
C ALA A 114 -10.54 -14.25 9.67
N GLU A 115 -9.71 -15.25 9.93
CA GLU A 115 -9.35 -15.66 11.28
C GLU A 115 -8.37 -14.63 11.88
N LEU A 116 -8.69 -14.10 13.07
CA LEU A 116 -7.85 -13.12 13.75
C LEU A 116 -7.08 -13.76 14.89
N VAL A 117 -5.77 -13.57 14.86
CA VAL A 117 -4.85 -13.87 15.96
C VAL A 117 -4.33 -12.56 16.51
N THR A 118 -4.66 -12.26 17.76
CA THR A 118 -4.18 -11.05 18.44
C THR A 118 -2.96 -11.34 19.30
N VAL A 119 -2.00 -10.43 19.29
CA VAL A 119 -0.77 -10.50 20.09
C VAL A 119 -0.56 -9.18 20.84
N PRO A 120 0.14 -9.16 21.97
CA PRO A 120 0.50 -7.92 22.63
C PRO A 120 1.32 -6.99 21.71
N PRO A 121 1.12 -5.65 21.78
CA PRO A 121 1.90 -4.72 20.98
C PRO A 121 3.36 -4.71 21.45
N THR A 122 4.27 -4.99 20.53
CA THR A 122 5.72 -5.04 20.80
C THR A 122 6.49 -4.30 19.72
N LYS A 123 7.76 -3.99 19.97
CA LYS A 123 8.65 -3.40 18.96
C LYS A 123 9.02 -4.44 17.91
N TYR A 124 9.31 -4.01 16.70
CA TYR A 124 9.70 -4.89 15.58
C TYR A 124 10.90 -5.81 15.92
N ALA A 125 11.83 -5.36 16.76
CA ALA A 125 12.97 -6.17 17.19
C ALA A 125 12.60 -7.35 18.12
N ASP A 126 11.38 -7.37 18.67
CA ASP A 126 10.89 -8.48 19.51
C ASP A 126 10.37 -9.62 18.64
N CYS A 127 10.77 -10.86 18.95
CA CYS A 127 10.31 -12.04 18.22
C CYS A 127 8.80 -12.29 18.33
N ASN A 128 8.11 -11.67 19.28
CA ASN A 128 6.65 -11.70 19.43
C ASN A 128 5.93 -10.59 18.67
N HIS A 129 6.67 -9.77 17.91
CA HIS A 129 6.04 -8.79 17.04
C HIS A 129 5.11 -9.49 16.02
N PHE A 130 3.93 -8.91 15.76
CA PHE A 130 2.88 -9.53 14.95
C PHE A 130 3.37 -10.00 13.55
N GLN A 131 4.31 -9.30 12.94
CA GLN A 131 4.91 -9.72 11.66
C GLN A 131 5.74 -10.99 11.79
N HIS A 132 6.52 -11.13 12.88
CA HIS A 132 7.32 -12.33 13.12
C HIS A 132 6.43 -13.51 13.51
N VAL A 133 5.39 -13.26 14.30
CA VAL A 133 4.39 -14.29 14.66
C VAL A 133 3.68 -14.80 13.41
N SER A 134 3.21 -13.90 12.53
CA SER A 134 2.52 -14.29 11.29
C SER A 134 3.40 -15.14 10.38
N ARG A 135 4.67 -14.78 10.26
CA ARG A 135 5.64 -15.55 9.47
C ARG A 135 5.80 -16.97 10.02
N ARG A 136 6.07 -17.11 11.34
CA ARG A 136 6.18 -18.43 11.97
C ARG A 136 4.92 -19.26 11.81
N MET A 137 3.75 -18.67 11.98
CA MET A 137 2.48 -19.37 11.77
C MET A 137 2.35 -19.91 10.34
N ALA A 138 2.74 -19.14 9.33
CA ALA A 138 2.73 -19.61 7.96
C ALA A 138 3.73 -20.76 7.72
N GLU A 139 4.91 -20.70 8.35
CA GLU A 139 5.94 -21.74 8.28
C GLU A 139 5.53 -23.06 8.99
N GLU A 140 4.72 -22.96 10.05
CA GLU A 140 4.25 -24.10 10.85
C GLU A 140 2.95 -24.74 10.33
N LEU A 141 2.15 -23.99 9.58
CA LEU A 141 0.85 -24.45 9.08
C LEU A 141 0.98 -25.05 7.68
N ASP A 142 0.64 -26.32 7.54
CA ASP A 142 0.67 -27.00 6.24
C ASP A 142 -0.26 -26.34 5.22
N GLY A 143 0.25 -26.13 4.01
CA GLY A 143 -0.47 -25.46 2.93
C GLY A 143 -0.70 -23.96 3.14
N ALA A 144 0.03 -23.32 4.06
CA ALA A 144 -0.03 -21.88 4.26
C ALA A 144 1.14 -21.16 3.58
N VAL A 145 0.89 -19.92 3.19
CA VAL A 145 1.90 -18.96 2.69
C VAL A 145 1.87 -17.68 3.51
N TRP A 146 3.04 -17.13 3.78
CA TRP A 146 3.17 -15.80 4.36
C TRP A 146 3.15 -14.74 3.26
N ALA A 147 2.20 -13.81 3.32
CA ALA A 147 2.09 -12.74 2.32
C ALA A 147 3.29 -11.78 2.36
N GLY A 148 3.77 -11.41 3.55
CA GLY A 148 5.01 -10.67 3.75
C GLY A 148 5.07 -9.33 3.05
N GLN A 149 4.02 -8.53 3.13
CA GLN A 149 3.80 -7.29 2.36
C GLN A 149 4.99 -6.34 2.25
N PHE A 150 5.87 -6.33 3.24
CA PHE A 150 7.00 -5.39 3.28
C PHE A 150 8.16 -5.80 2.37
N ASP A 151 8.43 -7.10 2.29
CA ASP A 151 9.61 -7.63 1.60
C ASP A 151 9.25 -8.48 0.38
N ASN A 152 7.98 -8.87 0.22
CA ASN A 152 7.47 -9.53 -0.97
C ASN A 152 7.34 -8.53 -2.13
N THR A 153 8.21 -8.66 -3.11
CA THR A 153 8.30 -7.73 -4.25
C THR A 153 7.15 -7.84 -5.24
N ALA A 154 6.26 -8.84 -5.12
CA ALA A 154 5.00 -8.87 -5.84
C ALA A 154 4.13 -7.63 -5.53
N ASN A 155 4.26 -7.06 -4.32
CA ASN A 155 3.63 -5.80 -3.96
C ASN A 155 4.06 -4.66 -4.89
N ARG A 156 5.37 -4.41 -5.06
CA ARG A 156 5.82 -3.35 -5.98
C ARG A 156 5.54 -3.69 -7.45
N LYS A 157 5.58 -4.98 -7.83
CA LYS A 157 5.23 -5.46 -9.18
C LYS A 157 3.81 -5.04 -9.55
N ALA A 158 2.84 -5.13 -8.63
CA ALA A 158 1.49 -4.63 -8.84
C ALA A 158 1.47 -3.18 -9.33
N HIS A 159 2.29 -2.33 -8.74
CA HIS A 159 2.33 -0.91 -9.09
C HIS A 159 3.10 -0.61 -10.38
N ILE A 160 4.15 -1.40 -10.69
CA ILE A 160 4.84 -1.31 -11.98
C ILE A 160 3.87 -1.65 -13.12
N GLU A 161 3.15 -2.75 -12.98
CA GLU A 161 2.34 -3.31 -14.06
C GLU A 161 0.95 -2.67 -14.19
N THR A 162 0.43 -2.03 -13.14
CA THR A 162 -0.90 -1.42 -13.14
C THR A 162 -0.86 0.07 -12.87
N THR A 163 -0.56 0.51 -11.66
CA THR A 163 -0.71 1.92 -11.25
C THR A 163 0.11 2.89 -12.10
N ALA A 164 1.36 2.54 -12.42
CA ALA A 164 2.21 3.36 -13.27
C ALA A 164 1.64 3.51 -14.69
N LYS A 165 1.19 2.40 -15.27
CA LYS A 165 0.58 2.39 -16.60
C LYS A 165 -0.77 3.15 -16.61
N GLU A 166 -1.59 2.95 -15.60
CA GLU A 166 -2.86 3.68 -15.46
C GLU A 166 -2.62 5.21 -15.40
N LEU A 167 -1.64 5.67 -14.61
CA LEU A 167 -1.28 7.08 -14.53
C LEU A 167 -0.79 7.59 -15.88
N TRP A 168 0.08 6.85 -16.54
CA TRP A 168 0.62 7.20 -17.84
C TRP A 168 -0.47 7.33 -18.90
N ASP A 169 -1.37 6.37 -18.98
CA ASP A 169 -2.48 6.35 -19.95
C ASP A 169 -3.51 7.46 -19.63
N GLN A 170 -3.88 7.63 -18.37
CA GLN A 170 -4.86 8.65 -17.92
C GLN A 170 -4.37 10.09 -18.16
N LEU A 171 -3.06 10.33 -18.12
CA LEU A 171 -2.44 11.63 -18.37
C LEU A 171 -1.83 11.74 -19.78
N GLU A 172 -2.08 10.76 -20.65
CA GLU A 172 -1.57 10.75 -22.03
C GLU A 172 -0.05 10.96 -22.11
N GLY A 173 0.69 10.36 -21.16
CA GLY A 173 2.13 10.48 -21.05
C GLY A 173 2.64 11.85 -20.54
N ARG A 174 1.77 12.72 -20.06
CA ARG A 174 2.16 14.06 -19.56
C ARG A 174 2.25 14.06 -18.04
N ILE A 175 3.36 13.57 -17.53
CA ILE A 175 3.66 13.47 -16.09
C ILE A 175 5.02 14.08 -15.83
N ASP A 176 5.07 15.21 -15.13
CA ASP A 176 6.33 15.84 -14.71
C ASP A 176 6.86 15.23 -13.41
N GLY A 177 5.96 14.75 -12.53
CA GLY A 177 6.35 14.16 -11.26
C GLY A 177 5.26 13.32 -10.61
N PHE A 178 5.70 12.39 -9.76
CA PHE A 178 4.85 11.56 -8.92
C PHE A 178 5.30 11.63 -7.47
N THR A 179 4.36 11.76 -6.56
CA THR A 179 4.65 11.72 -5.12
C THR A 179 3.66 10.85 -4.36
N CYS A 180 4.14 10.14 -3.37
CA CYS A 180 3.32 9.53 -2.33
C CYS A 180 4.16 9.22 -1.07
N ALA A 181 3.46 8.91 0.03
CA ALA A 181 4.10 8.42 1.24
C ALA A 181 4.45 6.93 1.13
N ALA A 182 5.40 6.47 1.94
CA ALA A 182 5.82 5.08 1.99
C ALA A 182 5.39 4.42 3.31
N GLY A 183 4.61 3.35 3.22
CA GLY A 183 4.42 2.35 4.27
C GLY A 183 5.28 1.12 3.99
N THR A 184 4.82 0.24 3.10
CA THR A 184 5.62 -0.90 2.60
C THR A 184 6.66 -0.50 1.56
N GLY A 185 6.50 0.67 0.96
CA GLY A 185 7.32 1.13 -0.16
C GLY A 185 6.86 0.65 -1.54
N GLY A 186 5.94 -0.32 -1.61
CA GLY A 186 5.50 -0.91 -2.87
C GLY A 186 4.98 0.10 -3.88
N THR A 187 4.16 1.06 -3.44
CA THR A 187 3.57 2.08 -4.32
C THR A 187 4.63 3.03 -4.87
N ILE A 188 5.41 3.68 -4.00
CA ILE A 188 6.41 4.67 -4.43
C ILE A 188 7.49 4.03 -5.32
N ALA A 189 7.98 2.86 -4.94
CA ALA A 189 8.98 2.14 -5.72
C ALA A 189 8.41 1.63 -7.04
N GLY A 190 7.24 0.96 -7.00
CA GLY A 190 6.66 0.36 -8.21
C GLY A 190 6.20 1.41 -9.22
N VAL A 191 5.51 2.47 -8.77
CA VAL A 191 5.13 3.57 -9.67
C VAL A 191 6.37 4.28 -10.19
N GLY A 192 7.34 4.57 -9.32
CA GLY A 192 8.59 5.21 -9.73
C GLY A 192 9.35 4.41 -10.78
N MET A 193 9.54 3.10 -10.57
CA MET A 193 10.17 2.22 -11.54
C MET A 193 9.40 2.19 -12.87
N GLY A 194 8.07 2.00 -12.81
CA GLY A 194 7.26 1.93 -14.02
C GLY A 194 7.19 3.23 -14.81
N LEU A 195 7.13 4.39 -14.13
CA LEU A 195 7.16 5.68 -14.81
C LEU A 195 8.55 5.99 -15.40
N LYS A 196 9.63 5.71 -14.65
CA LYS A 196 11.01 5.90 -15.16
C LYS A 196 11.35 5.00 -16.36
N GLU A 197 10.71 3.83 -16.47
CA GLU A 197 10.83 2.96 -17.65
C GLU A 197 10.16 3.59 -18.89
N LEU A 198 9.06 4.32 -18.68
CA LEU A 198 8.31 5.00 -19.76
C LEU A 198 8.94 6.35 -20.12
N ASP A 199 9.36 7.12 -19.11
CA ASP A 199 10.05 8.39 -19.26
C ASP A 199 10.97 8.63 -18.04
N GLU A 200 12.28 8.57 -18.25
CA GLU A 200 13.28 8.75 -17.19
C GLU A 200 13.29 10.17 -16.58
N THR A 201 12.68 11.14 -17.25
CA THR A 201 12.63 12.54 -16.79
C THR A 201 11.57 12.79 -15.70
N VAL A 202 10.62 11.86 -15.51
CA VAL A 202 9.58 12.01 -14.47
C VAL A 202 10.23 12.04 -13.09
N THR A 203 9.99 13.11 -12.34
CA THR A 203 10.52 13.26 -10.98
C THR A 203 9.74 12.41 -9.98
N ILE A 204 10.42 11.57 -9.21
CA ILE A 204 9.83 10.74 -8.15
C ILE A 204 10.16 11.34 -6.79
N ALA A 205 9.12 11.78 -6.07
CA ALA A 205 9.26 12.44 -4.77
C ALA A 205 8.66 11.59 -3.65
N LEU A 206 9.46 11.32 -2.62
CA LEU A 206 8.97 10.70 -1.39
C LEU A 206 8.41 11.78 -0.46
N THR A 207 7.19 11.60 0.05
CA THR A 207 6.69 12.33 1.21
C THR A 207 6.77 11.45 2.45
N ASP A 208 7.43 11.92 3.49
CA ASP A 208 7.69 11.12 4.70
C ASP A 208 7.20 11.89 5.95
N PRO A 209 6.46 11.26 6.88
CA PRO A 209 6.03 11.93 8.08
C PRO A 209 7.19 12.10 9.07
N HIS A 210 7.06 13.02 10.04
CA HIS A 210 7.94 13.04 11.20
C HIS A 210 7.90 11.69 11.92
N GLY A 211 9.02 11.30 12.55
CA GLY A 211 9.14 9.99 13.20
C GLY A 211 9.47 8.82 12.29
N ALA A 212 9.48 9.02 10.95
CA ALA A 212 9.97 8.07 9.97
C ALA A 212 11.44 8.31 9.62
N ALA A 213 12.10 7.34 8.99
CA ALA A 213 13.55 7.39 8.72
C ALA A 213 13.88 7.54 7.24
N LEU A 214 12.92 7.39 6.32
CA LEU A 214 13.20 7.37 4.89
C LEU A 214 13.61 8.74 4.35
N TYR A 215 13.06 9.83 4.87
CA TYR A 215 13.48 11.17 4.50
C TYR A 215 15.00 11.34 4.68
N ASN A 216 15.53 11.02 5.87
CA ASN A 216 16.96 11.12 6.13
C ASN A 216 17.77 10.14 5.29
N TYR A 217 17.27 8.93 5.08
CA TYR A 217 17.95 7.94 4.26
C TYR A 217 18.15 8.41 2.81
N PHE A 218 17.10 8.92 2.16
CA PHE A 218 17.21 9.41 0.79
C PHE A 218 17.93 10.76 0.68
N ALA A 219 17.92 11.57 1.76
CA ALA A 219 18.64 12.84 1.79
C ALA A 219 20.16 12.69 1.98
N ASN A 220 20.59 11.79 2.86
CA ASN A 220 21.99 11.69 3.29
C ASN A 220 22.52 10.28 3.57
N GLY A 221 21.71 9.24 3.31
CA GLY A 221 22.08 7.83 3.52
C GLY A 221 21.90 7.31 4.95
N GLU A 222 21.30 8.09 5.87
CA GLU A 222 21.15 7.70 7.26
C GLU A 222 19.71 7.27 7.60
N LEU A 223 19.52 6.03 8.07
CA LEU A 223 18.24 5.57 8.60
C LEU A 223 18.05 6.14 10.03
N LYS A 224 17.63 7.40 10.10
CA LYS A 224 17.41 8.13 11.34
C LYS A 224 16.02 8.73 11.40
N ALA A 225 15.22 8.27 12.38
CA ALA A 225 13.91 8.85 12.66
C ALA A 225 14.05 10.08 13.58
N GLU A 226 13.30 11.14 13.28
CA GLU A 226 13.27 12.38 14.05
C GLU A 226 11.83 12.85 14.26
N GLY A 227 11.45 13.11 15.52
CA GLY A 227 10.10 13.49 15.88
C GLY A 227 9.15 12.30 16.02
N SER A 228 7.86 12.55 15.83
CA SER A 228 6.78 11.57 15.86
C SER A 228 5.64 12.04 14.97
N SER A 229 4.76 11.12 14.57
CA SER A 229 3.55 11.43 13.80
C SER A 229 2.39 10.60 14.32
N VAL A 230 1.18 11.11 14.17
CA VAL A 230 -0.08 10.38 14.41
C VAL A 230 -0.53 9.59 13.18
N ALA A 231 0.15 9.73 12.05
CA ALA A 231 -0.20 9.05 10.82
C ALA A 231 -0.04 7.53 10.95
N GLU A 232 -1.06 6.78 10.54
CA GLU A 232 -1.04 5.32 10.49
C GLU A 232 -0.85 4.83 9.05
N GLY A 233 -0.13 3.72 8.89
CA GLY A 233 0.06 3.04 7.60
C GLY A 233 1.10 3.66 6.67
N ILE A 234 1.71 4.76 7.07
CA ILE A 234 2.84 5.42 6.41
C ILE A 234 3.96 5.71 7.40
N GLY A 235 5.14 6.02 6.88
CA GLY A 235 6.35 6.21 7.69
C GLY A 235 7.05 4.87 7.99
N GLN A 236 8.30 4.76 7.56
CA GLN A 236 9.06 3.51 7.69
C GLN A 236 10.40 3.78 8.37
N GLY A 237 10.81 2.83 9.24
CA GLY A 237 12.08 2.89 9.97
C GLY A 237 13.21 2.06 9.34
N ARG A 238 12.95 1.34 8.25
CA ARG A 238 13.93 0.48 7.56
C ARG A 238 13.72 0.51 6.04
N ILE A 239 14.71 0.10 5.31
CA ILE A 239 14.56 -0.21 3.90
C ILE A 239 13.91 -1.59 3.78
N THR A 240 12.73 -1.63 3.20
CA THR A 240 11.99 -2.86 2.91
C THR A 240 12.45 -3.45 1.58
N GLY A 241 12.19 -4.74 1.33
CA GLY A 241 12.47 -5.35 0.03
C GLY A 241 11.77 -4.64 -1.13
N ASN A 242 10.60 -4.05 -0.87
CA ASN A 242 9.92 -3.24 -1.89
C ASN A 242 10.63 -1.91 -2.22
N LEU A 243 11.37 -1.33 -1.28
CA LEU A 243 12.08 -0.06 -1.46
C LEU A 243 13.48 -0.23 -2.09
N GLU A 244 14.01 -1.45 -2.14
CA GLU A 244 15.31 -1.69 -2.75
C GLU A 244 15.34 -1.24 -4.20
N GLY A 245 16.25 -0.31 -4.53
CA GLY A 245 16.39 0.26 -5.86
C GLY A 245 15.28 1.23 -6.27
N ALA A 246 14.46 1.72 -5.33
CA ALA A 246 13.45 2.73 -5.63
C ALA A 246 14.09 4.02 -6.18
N PRO A 247 13.63 4.54 -7.33
CA PRO A 247 14.25 5.69 -7.99
C PRO A 247 13.72 7.01 -7.40
N ILE A 248 14.08 7.30 -6.14
CA ILE A 248 13.66 8.53 -5.46
C ILE A 248 14.61 9.66 -5.85
N ASP A 249 14.11 10.68 -6.53
CA ASP A 249 14.87 11.85 -6.95
C ASP A 249 14.91 12.94 -5.88
N THR A 250 13.82 13.07 -5.11
CA THR A 250 13.71 14.08 -4.04
C THR A 250 12.78 13.60 -2.92
N GLN A 251 12.84 14.26 -1.78
CA GLN A 251 12.03 13.89 -0.61
C GLN A 251 11.57 15.12 0.17
N PHE A 252 10.40 15.00 0.76
CA PHE A 252 9.80 16.03 1.62
C PHE A 252 9.43 15.42 2.97
N ARG A 253 9.63 16.19 4.05
CA ARG A 253 9.16 15.83 5.38
C ARG A 253 7.90 16.66 5.67
N ILE A 254 6.81 15.97 6.01
CA ILE A 254 5.51 16.59 6.25
C ILE A 254 5.15 16.45 7.72
N SER A 255 4.76 17.57 8.35
CA SER A 255 4.26 17.57 9.72
C SER A 255 2.81 17.10 9.81
N ASP A 256 2.38 16.64 11.00
CA ASP A 256 0.98 16.29 11.24
C ASP A 256 0.06 17.50 11.03
N GLU A 257 0.49 18.72 11.38
CA GLU A 257 -0.27 19.95 11.18
C GLU A 257 -0.53 20.23 9.70
N GLU A 258 0.50 20.12 8.86
CA GLU A 258 0.35 20.24 7.40
C GLU A 258 -0.56 19.17 6.84
N GLY A 259 -0.31 17.89 7.21
CA GLY A 259 -1.11 16.76 6.73
C GLY A 259 -2.58 16.88 7.11
N LEU A 260 -2.90 17.18 8.38
CA LEU A 260 -4.28 17.35 8.85
C LEU A 260 -4.96 18.57 8.24
N THR A 261 -4.22 19.66 8.01
CA THR A 261 -4.72 20.85 7.32
C THR A 261 -5.16 20.50 5.90
N TRP A 262 -4.33 19.76 5.17
CA TRP A 262 -4.66 19.33 3.80
C TRP A 262 -5.81 18.31 3.76
N VAL A 263 -5.87 17.37 4.71
CA VAL A 263 -7.03 16.45 4.83
C VAL A 263 -8.33 17.26 5.00
N ALA A 264 -8.34 18.25 5.90
CA ALA A 264 -9.53 19.08 6.12
C ALA A 264 -9.88 19.95 4.90
N ARG A 265 -8.88 20.42 4.15
CA ARG A 265 -9.10 21.19 2.92
C ARG A 265 -9.65 20.33 1.80
N LEU A 266 -9.05 19.17 1.53
CA LEU A 266 -9.52 18.24 0.49
C LEU A 266 -10.96 17.80 0.75
N LEU A 267 -11.31 17.52 2.00
CA LEU A 267 -12.67 17.16 2.39
C LEU A 267 -13.69 18.30 2.09
N ARG A 268 -13.32 19.55 2.37
CA ARG A 268 -14.23 20.71 2.23
C ARG A 268 -14.26 21.27 0.82
N GLU A 269 -13.13 21.30 0.13
CA GLU A 269 -12.94 22.01 -1.14
C GLU A 269 -13.13 21.07 -2.33
N GLU A 270 -12.71 19.81 -2.20
CA GLU A 270 -12.73 18.81 -3.27
C GLU A 270 -13.75 17.67 -3.02
N GLY A 271 -14.23 17.50 -1.79
CA GLY A 271 -15.11 16.39 -1.41
C GLY A 271 -14.40 15.03 -1.33
N LEU A 272 -13.09 15.05 -1.06
CA LEU A 272 -12.22 13.88 -1.01
C LEU A 272 -11.73 13.59 0.42
#